data_9e68cce8289a7a267159802bc31ba4d5
#
_entry.id   9e68cce8289a7a267159802bc31ba4d5
#
_cell.length_a   1.000
_cell.length_b   1.000
_cell.length_c   1.000
_cell.angle_alpha   90.00
_cell.angle_beta   90.00
_cell.angle_gamma   90.00
#
_symmetry.space_group_name_H-M   'P 1'
#
loop_
_entity.id
_entity.type
_entity.pdbx_description
1 polymer ?
#
loop_
_entity_poly.entity_id
_entity_poly.type
_entity_poly.pdbx_seq_one_letter_code
_entity_poly.pdbx_strand_id
1 'polypeptide(L)'
;MSKQTKSQWDFGGLLLFIAILFLAVTANCAETKPEPLPVSDSTNDWKLVWQDEFNTNGPPDPANWNYDRGFVRNQELQWYQSENAFCTNGLLVIEARQEHKPNPTFVTNSTNWKTRREWIDYTSAAITSRRLREFTYGRFEMRARIDIRLGSWPAFWTLGATPGVRWPAGGEVDVMEFYTGTVLANIAYSLDRRAKWSTVKKPVAELGGDAWSKEFHIWTMEWDERKLDLLLDGRLMNHLDLVEADNADQGNPFHRPVYFILNQAIGGTQGGDPSQTKFPIRFEVDWVRVYQHSVNSQ
;
A
#
# COMPACT_ATOMS: atom_id res chain seq x y z
N MET A 1 -15.26 -20.97 -87.78
CA MET A 1 -15.15 -19.63 -88.44
C MET A 1 -15.05 -18.63 -87.28
N SER A 2 -14.06 -17.91 -87.12
CA SER A 2 -12.99 -17.10 -87.65
C SER A 2 -12.16 -16.70 -86.43
N LYS A 3 -10.93 -17.08 -86.28
CA LYS A 3 -9.68 -16.40 -86.55
C LYS A 3 -9.58 -14.90 -86.16
N GLN A 4 -8.73 -14.56 -85.22
CA GLN A 4 -7.50 -13.76 -85.28
C GLN A 4 -7.29 -13.04 -83.93
N THR A 5 -6.17 -12.66 -83.44
CA THR A 5 -4.71 -12.83 -83.59
C THR A 5 -4.07 -12.03 -82.46
N LYS A 6 -2.95 -12.49 -82.03
CA LYS A 6 -1.89 -11.94 -81.15
C LYS A 6 -1.70 -10.42 -81.12
N SER A 7 -1.36 -9.93 -79.95
CA SER A 7 -0.13 -9.09 -79.84
C SER A 7 0.42 -9.10 -78.42
N GLN A 8 1.69 -9.57 -78.31
CA GLN A 8 2.57 -9.48 -77.14
C GLN A 8 3.13 -8.06 -77.08
N TRP A 9 3.19 -7.53 -75.87
CA TRP A 9 4.19 -6.50 -75.51
C TRP A 9 4.74 -6.83 -74.12
N ASP A 10 6.03 -7.22 -74.10
CA ASP A 10 6.88 -7.28 -72.90
C ASP A 10 7.24 -5.85 -72.47
N PHE A 11 7.05 -5.55 -71.20
CA PHE A 11 7.81 -4.51 -70.54
C PHE A 11 8.30 -5.02 -69.20
N GLY A 12 9.61 -5.29 -69.18
CA GLY A 12 10.36 -5.54 -67.93
C GLY A 12 10.33 -4.30 -67.05
N GLY A 13 9.71 -4.40 -65.91
CA GLY A 13 9.75 -3.42 -64.83
C GLY A 13 10.49 -3.96 -63.63
N LEU A 14 11.72 -3.46 -63.43
CA LEU A 14 12.59 -3.75 -62.30
C LEU A 14 11.94 -3.24 -61.01
N LEU A 15 11.37 -4.14 -60.19
CA LEU A 15 10.85 -3.80 -58.86
C LEU A 15 12.02 -3.69 -57.89
N LEU A 16 12.38 -2.45 -57.58
CA LEU A 16 13.32 -2.11 -56.52
C LEU A 16 12.59 -2.25 -55.17
N PHE A 17 12.84 -3.33 -54.42
CA PHE A 17 12.39 -3.46 -53.04
C PHE A 17 13.22 -2.55 -52.11
N ILE A 18 12.68 -1.42 -51.75
CA ILE A 18 13.22 -0.59 -50.66
C ILE A 18 12.72 -1.22 -49.35
N ALA A 19 13.58 -1.96 -48.67
CA ALA A 19 13.34 -2.41 -47.29
C ALA A 19 13.49 -1.21 -46.35
N ILE A 20 12.39 -0.61 -45.96
CA ILE A 20 12.37 0.38 -44.86
C ILE A 20 12.49 -0.36 -43.55
N LEU A 21 13.70 -0.32 -42.98
CA LEU A 21 14.00 -0.84 -41.65
C LEU A 21 13.36 0.14 -40.62
N PHE A 22 12.20 -0.16 -40.11
CA PHE A 22 11.63 0.53 -38.93
C PHE A 22 12.47 0.13 -37.71
N LEU A 23 13.44 0.95 -37.31
CA LEU A 23 13.99 0.90 -35.96
C LEU A 23 12.90 1.39 -35.01
N ALA A 24 12.21 0.45 -34.35
CA ALA A 24 11.38 0.76 -33.21
C ALA A 24 12.31 1.17 -32.04
N VAL A 25 12.55 2.44 -31.89
CA VAL A 25 13.11 2.99 -30.65
C VAL A 25 12.03 2.88 -29.60
N THR A 26 12.04 1.81 -28.82
CA THR A 26 11.27 1.74 -27.58
C THR A 26 11.92 2.71 -26.60
N ALA A 27 11.43 3.94 -26.57
CA ALA A 27 11.71 4.84 -25.47
C ALA A 27 11.10 4.21 -24.22
N ASN A 28 11.96 3.59 -23.39
CA ASN A 28 11.60 3.27 -22.02
C ASN A 28 11.46 4.62 -21.30
N CYS A 29 10.26 5.18 -21.32
CA CYS A 29 9.89 6.29 -20.44
C CYS A 29 9.79 5.68 -19.03
N ALA A 30 10.91 5.59 -18.33
CA ALA A 30 10.88 5.41 -16.89
C ALA A 30 10.14 6.64 -16.35
N GLU A 31 8.95 6.44 -15.82
CA GLU A 31 8.19 7.49 -15.14
C GLU A 31 9.07 8.01 -14.00
N THR A 32 9.55 9.24 -14.11
CA THR A 32 10.39 9.83 -13.07
C THR A 32 9.55 10.01 -11.82
N LYS A 33 10.06 9.50 -10.70
CA LYS A 33 9.40 9.73 -9.39
C LYS A 33 9.20 11.23 -9.19
N PRO A 34 8.01 11.66 -8.71
CA PRO A 34 7.82 13.06 -8.38
C PRO A 34 8.83 13.49 -7.33
N GLU A 35 9.50 14.60 -7.60
CA GLU A 35 10.42 15.22 -6.64
C GLU A 35 9.71 15.45 -5.29
N PRO A 36 10.44 15.35 -4.17
CA PRO A 36 9.93 15.79 -2.88
C PRO A 36 9.39 17.22 -3.01
N LEU A 37 8.27 17.53 -2.35
CA LEU A 37 7.68 18.86 -2.41
C LEU A 37 8.75 19.93 -2.20
N PRO A 38 8.83 20.97 -3.07
CA PRO A 38 9.80 22.03 -2.88
C PRO A 38 9.52 22.74 -1.54
N VAL A 39 10.57 22.92 -0.73
CA VAL A 39 10.53 23.69 0.50
C VAL A 39 10.47 25.17 0.12
N SER A 40 9.32 25.66 -0.33
CA SER A 40 9.11 27.08 -0.59
C SER A 40 7.66 27.38 -0.95
N ASP A 41 6.80 27.33 0.05
CA ASP A 41 5.65 28.24 0.05
C ASP A 41 5.47 28.75 1.46
N SER A 42 5.39 30.06 1.63
CA SER A 42 5.46 30.78 2.90
C SER A 42 4.31 30.51 3.89
N THR A 43 3.59 29.40 3.72
CA THR A 43 2.52 28.91 4.60
C THR A 43 2.64 27.43 5.01
N ASN A 44 3.63 26.68 4.48
CA ASN A 44 3.79 25.26 4.80
C ASN A 44 5.29 24.92 4.94
N ASP A 45 5.85 25.15 6.15
CA ASP A 45 7.26 24.85 6.49
C ASP A 45 7.53 23.34 6.66
N TRP A 46 6.96 22.48 5.78
CA TRP A 46 7.21 21.06 5.81
C TRP A 46 8.63 20.74 5.36
N LYS A 47 9.43 20.17 6.25
CA LYS A 47 10.77 19.66 5.98
C LYS A 47 10.75 18.14 5.91
N LEU A 48 11.26 17.55 4.84
CA LEU A 48 11.47 16.10 4.73
C LEU A 48 12.47 15.66 5.82
N VAL A 49 12.02 14.76 6.71
CA VAL A 49 12.83 14.25 7.83
C VAL A 49 13.17 12.77 7.67
N TRP A 50 12.41 12.03 6.89
CA TRP A 50 12.67 10.63 6.57
C TRP A 50 11.95 10.23 5.27
N GLN A 51 12.58 9.31 4.56
CA GLN A 51 12.00 8.70 3.36
C GLN A 51 12.54 7.30 3.13
N ASP A 52 11.76 6.48 2.42
CA ASP A 52 12.20 5.27 1.74
C ASP A 52 11.65 5.29 0.32
N GLU A 53 12.56 5.34 -0.66
CA GLU A 53 12.26 5.44 -2.10
C GLU A 53 12.35 4.07 -2.78
N PHE A 54 12.66 3.01 -2.05
CA PHE A 54 12.76 1.61 -2.52
C PHE A 54 13.64 1.41 -3.76
N ASN A 55 14.66 2.26 -3.94
CA ASN A 55 15.50 2.29 -5.13
C ASN A 55 16.47 1.12 -5.24
N THR A 56 16.77 0.43 -4.14
CA THR A 56 17.71 -0.70 -4.12
C THR A 56 16.95 -2.00 -4.31
N ASN A 57 17.24 -2.73 -5.40
CA ASN A 57 16.64 -4.05 -5.64
C ASN A 57 17.03 -5.06 -4.56
N GLY A 58 16.06 -5.89 -4.16
CA GLY A 58 16.23 -6.91 -3.12
C GLY A 58 15.24 -6.77 -1.97
N PRO A 59 15.56 -7.23 -0.77
CA PRO A 59 14.68 -7.05 0.39
C PRO A 59 14.60 -5.56 0.77
N PRO A 60 13.47 -5.09 1.35
CA PRO A 60 13.37 -3.78 2.00
C PRO A 60 14.51 -3.55 3.00
N ASP A 61 14.97 -2.31 3.12
CA ASP A 61 16.08 -1.94 3.99
C ASP A 61 15.81 -2.33 5.46
N PRO A 62 16.60 -3.23 6.07
CA PRO A 62 16.43 -3.65 7.46
C PRO A 62 16.67 -2.53 8.47
N ALA A 63 17.28 -1.40 8.08
CA ALA A 63 17.37 -0.22 8.92
C ALA A 63 16.02 0.52 9.08
N ASN A 64 15.08 0.28 8.16
CA ASN A 64 13.76 0.90 8.14
C ASN A 64 12.64 -0.09 8.47
N TRP A 65 12.79 -1.37 8.13
CA TRP A 65 11.69 -2.32 8.13
C TRP A 65 12.02 -3.65 8.80
N ASN A 66 11.10 -4.09 9.65
CA ASN A 66 10.97 -5.44 10.18
C ASN A 66 9.80 -6.16 9.49
N TYR A 67 9.56 -7.43 9.85
CA TYR A 67 8.49 -8.26 9.30
C TYR A 67 7.59 -8.84 10.38
N ASP A 68 6.28 -8.86 10.14
CA ASP A 68 5.39 -9.80 10.80
C ASP A 68 5.61 -11.21 10.23
N ARG A 69 5.37 -12.25 11.03
CA ARG A 69 5.53 -13.65 10.62
C ARG A 69 4.34 -14.49 11.05
N GLY A 70 3.92 -15.38 10.16
CA GLY A 70 2.83 -16.31 10.44
C GLY A 70 1.43 -15.77 10.25
N PHE A 71 0.44 -16.43 10.81
CA PHE A 71 -0.92 -15.91 10.89
C PHE A 71 -1.00 -14.90 12.04
N VAL A 72 -1.35 -13.65 11.78
CA VAL A 72 -1.19 -12.56 12.75
C VAL A 72 -2.51 -12.06 13.32
N ARG A 73 -3.47 -11.62 12.48
CA ARG A 73 -4.70 -10.93 12.90
C ARG A 73 -5.91 -11.31 12.06
N ASN A 74 -7.11 -10.92 12.46
CA ASN A 74 -8.35 -10.88 11.67
C ASN A 74 -8.76 -12.19 10.96
N GLN A 75 -8.26 -13.34 11.42
CA GLN A 75 -8.44 -14.63 10.75
C GLN A 75 -8.04 -14.63 9.27
N GLU A 76 -7.17 -13.70 8.88
CA GLU A 76 -6.64 -13.55 7.53
C GLU A 76 -6.10 -14.89 7.00
N LEU A 77 -6.14 -15.09 5.69
CA LEU A 77 -5.85 -16.40 5.10
C LEU A 77 -4.36 -16.59 4.80
N GLN A 78 -3.59 -15.51 4.64
CA GLN A 78 -2.17 -15.59 4.34
C GLN A 78 -1.31 -15.86 5.58
N TRP A 79 -0.23 -16.57 5.33
CA TRP A 79 0.94 -16.63 6.19
C TRP A 79 1.89 -15.50 5.81
N TYR A 80 2.22 -14.61 6.73
CA TYR A 80 3.20 -13.56 6.50
C TYR A 80 4.63 -14.11 6.56
N GLN A 81 5.43 -13.76 5.55
CA GLN A 81 6.84 -14.12 5.43
C GLN A 81 7.60 -13.05 4.63
N SER A 82 8.94 -12.98 4.83
CA SER A 82 9.79 -11.93 4.24
C SER A 82 9.89 -12.04 2.71
N GLU A 83 9.81 -13.24 2.16
CA GLU A 83 10.00 -13.54 0.74
C GLU A 83 8.90 -12.96 -0.17
N ASN A 84 7.85 -12.45 0.44
CA ASN A 84 6.73 -11.81 -0.25
C ASN A 84 6.83 -10.27 -0.28
N ALA A 85 7.89 -9.67 0.30
CA ALA A 85 8.18 -8.25 0.16
C ALA A 85 9.57 -8.06 -0.43
N PHE A 86 9.65 -7.37 -1.57
CA PHE A 86 10.90 -7.11 -2.28
C PHE A 86 10.83 -5.79 -3.04
N CYS A 87 11.99 -5.14 -3.16
CA CYS A 87 12.15 -3.94 -3.97
C CYS A 87 12.64 -4.32 -5.38
N THR A 88 12.02 -3.75 -6.40
CA THR A 88 12.41 -3.93 -7.81
C THR A 88 11.95 -2.75 -8.65
N ASN A 89 12.78 -2.30 -9.57
CA ASN A 89 12.48 -1.17 -10.47
C ASN A 89 12.03 0.10 -9.72
N GLY A 90 12.60 0.35 -8.54
CA GLY A 90 12.27 1.50 -7.72
C GLY A 90 10.92 1.41 -6.98
N LEU A 91 10.35 0.23 -6.85
CA LEU A 91 9.11 -0.02 -6.12
C LEU A 91 9.34 -1.06 -5.04
N LEU A 92 8.71 -0.86 -3.89
CA LEU A 92 8.41 -1.97 -2.98
C LEU A 92 7.20 -2.73 -3.53
N VAL A 93 7.34 -4.03 -3.68
CA VAL A 93 6.25 -4.94 -4.04
C VAL A 93 5.95 -5.85 -2.87
N ILE A 94 4.74 -5.76 -2.32
CA ILE A 94 4.20 -6.75 -1.39
C ILE A 94 3.29 -7.67 -2.20
N GLU A 95 3.71 -8.92 -2.38
CA GLU A 95 3.07 -9.87 -3.26
C GLU A 95 2.38 -10.98 -2.48
N ALA A 96 1.06 -11.04 -2.56
CA ALA A 96 0.31 -12.20 -2.07
C ALA A 96 0.29 -13.31 -3.13
N ARG A 97 0.60 -14.52 -2.71
CA ARG A 97 0.68 -15.72 -3.57
C ARG A 97 -0.27 -16.79 -3.09
N GLN A 98 -0.84 -17.52 -4.02
CA GLN A 98 -1.49 -18.79 -3.72
C GLN A 98 -0.42 -19.88 -3.68
N GLU A 99 -0.25 -20.50 -2.52
CA GLU A 99 0.71 -21.56 -2.26
C GLU A 99 0.03 -22.65 -1.44
N HIS A 100 0.57 -23.84 -1.44
CA HIS A 100 0.07 -24.92 -0.59
C HIS A 100 1.25 -25.61 0.11
N LYS A 101 1.43 -25.30 1.38
CA LYS A 101 2.55 -25.83 2.18
C LYS A 101 2.15 -26.08 3.64
N PRO A 102 2.83 -27.01 4.33
CA PRO A 102 2.52 -27.30 5.73
C PRO A 102 2.68 -26.08 6.62
N ASN A 103 1.77 -25.91 7.58
CA ASN A 103 1.88 -24.90 8.61
C ASN A 103 2.84 -25.40 9.72
N PRO A 104 4.02 -24.76 9.90
CA PRO A 104 5.00 -25.21 10.90
C PRO A 104 4.53 -25.03 12.35
N THR A 105 3.43 -24.28 12.55
CA THR A 105 2.84 -24.06 13.88
C THR A 105 1.56 -24.89 14.09
N PHE A 106 1.25 -25.84 13.20
CA PHE A 106 0.06 -26.67 13.31
C PHE A 106 0.06 -27.49 14.60
N VAL A 107 -1.09 -27.49 15.27
CA VAL A 107 -1.33 -28.30 16.47
C VAL A 107 -2.67 -29.02 16.29
N THR A 108 -2.64 -30.34 16.33
CA THR A 108 -3.84 -31.20 16.21
C THR A 108 -4.85 -30.83 17.30
N ASN A 109 -6.12 -30.69 16.93
CA ASN A 109 -7.22 -30.31 17.82
C ASN A 109 -7.09 -28.93 18.48
N SER A 110 -6.25 -28.05 17.98
CA SER A 110 -6.14 -26.67 18.49
C SER A 110 -7.45 -25.90 18.23
N THR A 111 -7.90 -25.15 19.23
CA THR A 111 -8.97 -24.15 19.11
C THR A 111 -8.45 -22.78 18.62
N ASN A 112 -7.15 -22.57 18.67
CA ASN A 112 -6.53 -21.34 18.18
C ASN A 112 -6.53 -21.33 16.64
N TRP A 113 -7.17 -20.35 16.03
CA TRP A 113 -7.30 -20.22 14.58
C TRP A 113 -5.96 -20.18 13.83
N LYS A 114 -4.88 -19.74 14.48
CA LYS A 114 -3.53 -19.65 13.88
C LYS A 114 -2.87 -21.03 13.78
N THR A 115 -3.10 -21.91 14.76
CA THR A 115 -2.42 -23.21 14.87
C THR A 115 -3.32 -24.40 14.51
N ARG A 116 -4.65 -24.19 14.32
CA ARG A 116 -5.56 -25.25 13.87
C ARG A 116 -5.53 -25.53 12.37
N ARG A 117 -4.97 -24.58 11.58
CA ARG A 117 -4.81 -24.74 10.13
C ARG A 117 -3.61 -25.64 9.86
N GLU A 118 -3.84 -26.78 9.24
CA GLU A 118 -2.79 -27.71 8.86
C GLU A 118 -1.96 -27.17 7.70
N TRP A 119 -2.60 -26.42 6.81
CA TRP A 119 -2.01 -25.89 5.58
C TRP A 119 -2.00 -24.39 5.54
N ILE A 120 -1.02 -23.87 4.82
CA ILE A 120 -0.87 -22.49 4.40
C ILE A 120 -1.22 -22.45 2.92
N ASP A 121 -2.39 -21.92 2.56
CA ASP A 121 -2.86 -21.86 1.18
C ASP A 121 -2.53 -20.51 0.52
N TYR A 122 -2.16 -19.50 1.29
CA TYR A 122 -1.74 -18.19 0.81
C TYR A 122 -0.56 -17.69 1.62
N THR A 123 0.37 -17.01 0.95
CA THR A 123 1.45 -16.27 1.60
C THR A 123 1.40 -14.80 1.20
N SER A 124 1.93 -13.93 2.04
CA SER A 124 2.07 -12.50 1.78
C SER A 124 3.13 -11.89 2.69
N ALA A 125 3.26 -10.58 2.70
CA ALA A 125 4.11 -9.89 3.67
C ALA A 125 3.38 -8.76 4.39
N ALA A 126 3.85 -8.49 5.60
CA ALA A 126 3.64 -7.26 6.34
C ALA A 126 4.99 -6.77 6.83
N ILE A 127 5.35 -5.55 6.43
CA ILE A 127 6.55 -4.86 6.90
C ILE A 127 6.17 -3.78 7.89
N THR A 128 7.02 -3.53 8.86
CA THR A 128 6.76 -2.58 9.94
C THR A 128 8.01 -1.81 10.33
N SER A 129 7.86 -0.51 10.57
CA SER A 129 8.94 0.34 11.04
C SER A 129 9.13 0.32 12.58
N ARG A 130 8.40 -0.53 13.27
CA ARG A 130 8.40 -0.62 14.74
C ARG A 130 9.81 -0.75 15.31
N ARG A 131 10.17 0.13 16.26
CA ARG A 131 11.49 0.22 16.92
C ARG A 131 12.64 0.61 15.99
N LEU A 132 12.35 0.97 14.76
CA LEU A 132 13.34 1.44 13.78
C LEU A 132 13.06 2.89 13.40
N ARG A 133 11.82 3.20 13.03
CA ARG A 133 11.35 4.52 12.65
C ARG A 133 10.01 4.79 13.31
N GLU A 134 10.01 5.69 14.28
CA GLU A 134 8.83 6.09 15.05
C GLU A 134 8.75 7.62 15.04
N PHE A 135 7.56 8.16 14.88
CA PHE A 135 7.35 9.59 14.68
C PHE A 135 6.16 10.08 15.51
N THR A 136 6.23 11.33 15.95
CA THR A 136 5.12 12.06 16.55
C THR A 136 4.90 13.32 15.74
N TYR A 137 3.68 13.54 15.26
CA TYR A 137 3.26 14.63 14.38
C TYR A 137 4.02 14.70 13.05
N GLY A 138 3.42 15.36 12.10
CA GLY A 138 3.98 15.55 10.78
C GLY A 138 2.99 15.27 9.65
N ARG A 139 3.52 15.34 8.45
CA ARG A 139 2.85 14.89 7.23
C ARG A 139 3.50 13.59 6.76
N PHE A 140 2.70 12.56 6.69
CA PHE A 140 3.11 11.20 6.33
C PHE A 140 2.48 10.86 5.00
N GLU A 141 3.27 10.51 4.02
CA GLU A 141 2.81 10.24 2.67
C GLU A 141 3.30 8.89 2.18
N MET A 142 2.45 8.21 1.45
CA MET A 142 2.78 7.04 0.65
C MET A 142 2.23 7.23 -0.77
N ARG A 143 3.07 7.02 -1.79
CA ARG A 143 2.61 6.89 -3.17
C ARG A 143 2.54 5.42 -3.54
N ALA A 144 1.35 4.94 -3.86
CA ALA A 144 1.12 3.52 -4.08
C ALA A 144 -0.04 3.27 -5.03
N ARG A 145 -0.06 2.05 -5.61
CA ARG A 145 -1.24 1.49 -6.27
C ARG A 145 -1.61 0.14 -5.65
N ILE A 146 -2.88 -0.17 -5.66
CA ILE A 146 -3.45 -1.32 -4.97
C ILE A 146 -4.20 -2.25 -5.94
N ASP A 147 -4.16 -3.53 -5.66
CA ASP A 147 -4.99 -4.52 -6.35
C ASP A 147 -6.38 -4.58 -5.68
N ILE A 148 -7.43 -4.38 -6.46
CA ILE A 148 -8.82 -4.30 -5.97
C ILE A 148 -9.64 -5.58 -6.18
N ARG A 149 -8.99 -6.67 -6.59
CA ARG A 149 -9.68 -7.96 -6.78
C ARG A 149 -10.19 -8.52 -5.46
N LEU A 150 -11.23 -9.32 -5.55
CA LEU A 150 -11.85 -9.92 -4.36
C LEU A 150 -10.83 -10.75 -3.57
N GLY A 151 -10.85 -10.62 -2.26
CA GLY A 151 -9.86 -11.21 -1.37
C GLY A 151 -8.65 -10.32 -1.08
N SER A 152 -8.39 -9.27 -1.89
CA SER A 152 -7.34 -8.29 -1.62
C SER A 152 -7.69 -7.40 -0.44
N TRP A 153 -6.72 -7.22 0.46
CA TRP A 153 -6.85 -6.35 1.64
C TRP A 153 -5.50 -5.68 1.95
N PRO A 154 -5.07 -4.73 1.10
CA PRO A 154 -3.89 -3.91 1.37
C PRO A 154 -4.16 -2.85 2.41
N ALA A 155 -3.15 -2.51 3.21
CA ALA A 155 -3.22 -1.41 4.15
C ALA A 155 -1.87 -0.68 4.33
N PHE A 156 -1.94 0.64 4.47
CA PHE A 156 -0.94 1.54 5.00
C PHE A 156 -1.50 2.19 6.25
N TRP A 157 -0.97 1.83 7.38
CA TRP A 157 -1.53 2.18 8.67
C TRP A 157 -0.47 2.33 9.76
N THR A 158 -0.88 2.83 10.91
CA THR A 158 0.00 3.07 12.04
C THR A 158 -0.57 2.51 13.33
N LEU A 159 0.30 2.13 14.24
CA LEU A 159 -0.04 1.83 15.64
C LEU A 159 0.85 2.64 16.58
N GLY A 160 0.33 2.89 17.78
CA GLY A 160 1.10 3.53 18.84
C GLY A 160 2.35 2.73 19.22
N ALA A 161 3.48 3.44 19.34
CA ALA A 161 4.79 2.86 19.65
C ALA A 161 5.07 2.73 21.16
N THR A 162 4.20 3.26 22.02
CA THR A 162 4.42 3.31 23.47
C THR A 162 4.46 1.90 24.09
N PRO A 163 5.58 1.48 24.71
CA PRO A 163 5.69 0.16 25.33
C PRO A 163 4.62 -0.08 26.39
N GLY A 164 4.02 -1.29 26.37
CA GLY A 164 3.02 -1.71 27.36
C GLY A 164 1.60 -1.17 27.11
N VAL A 165 1.42 -0.18 26.24
CA VAL A 165 0.09 0.31 25.85
C VAL A 165 -0.45 -0.57 24.74
N ARG A 166 -1.61 -1.18 24.99
CA ARG A 166 -2.26 -2.11 24.04
C ARG A 166 -3.37 -1.41 23.27
N TRP A 167 -3.68 -1.95 22.12
CA TRP A 167 -4.87 -1.58 21.37
C TRP A 167 -6.16 -1.75 22.19
N PRO A 168 -7.13 -0.82 22.12
CA PRO A 168 -7.17 0.41 21.33
C PRO A 168 -6.55 1.64 22.02
N ALA A 169 -6.03 1.51 23.24
CA ALA A 169 -5.48 2.63 24.02
C ALA A 169 -4.21 3.25 23.40
N GLY A 170 -3.50 2.51 22.53
CA GLY A 170 -2.36 3.00 21.79
C GLY A 170 -2.72 3.82 20.54
N GLY A 171 -3.96 3.81 20.13
CA GLY A 171 -4.42 4.39 18.86
C GLY A 171 -4.05 3.54 17.65
N GLU A 172 -4.81 3.73 16.58
CA GLU A 172 -4.58 3.16 15.24
C GLU A 172 -5.05 4.17 14.21
N VAL A 173 -4.30 4.33 13.13
CA VAL A 173 -4.71 5.17 11.99
C VAL A 173 -4.50 4.37 10.72
N ASP A 174 -5.60 4.03 10.03
CA ASP A 174 -5.54 3.44 8.70
C ASP A 174 -5.57 4.57 7.68
N VAL A 175 -4.37 5.01 7.27
CA VAL A 175 -4.22 6.09 6.27
C VAL A 175 -4.79 5.64 4.94
N MET A 176 -4.61 4.38 4.62
CA MET A 176 -5.24 3.67 3.51
C MET A 176 -5.54 2.24 3.93
N GLU A 177 -6.78 1.84 3.76
CA GLU A 177 -7.20 0.45 3.83
C GLU A 177 -8.16 0.16 2.67
N PHE A 178 -8.11 -1.03 2.09
CA PHE A 178 -9.04 -1.46 1.06
C PHE A 178 -9.50 -2.88 1.30
N TYR A 179 -10.80 -3.11 1.19
CA TYR A 179 -11.40 -4.44 1.08
C TYR A 179 -12.78 -4.37 0.41
N THR A 180 -13.16 -5.46 -0.24
CA THR A 180 -14.51 -5.67 -0.85
C THR A 180 -15.02 -4.45 -1.63
N GLY A 181 -14.14 -3.90 -2.52
CA GLY A 181 -14.51 -2.82 -3.44
C GLY A 181 -14.54 -1.42 -2.82
N THR A 182 -14.06 -1.25 -1.59
CA THR A 182 -14.14 0.00 -0.84
C THR A 182 -12.79 0.40 -0.29
N VAL A 183 -12.40 1.65 -0.52
CA VAL A 183 -11.29 2.32 0.15
C VAL A 183 -11.79 2.91 1.46
N LEU A 184 -11.01 2.76 2.52
CA LEU A 184 -11.31 3.26 3.84
C LEU A 184 -10.17 4.15 4.35
N ALA A 185 -10.54 5.13 5.16
CA ALA A 185 -9.67 5.95 5.99
C ALA A 185 -10.22 5.94 7.41
N ASN A 186 -9.53 5.25 8.34
CA ASN A 186 -10.05 5.01 9.67
C ASN A 186 -9.12 5.56 10.74
N ILE A 187 -9.71 5.96 11.87
CA ILE A 187 -8.98 6.36 13.07
C ILE A 187 -9.66 5.65 14.26
N ALA A 188 -8.88 4.85 15.01
CA ALA A 188 -9.38 4.14 16.17
C ALA A 188 -8.64 4.53 17.44
N TYR A 189 -9.38 4.71 18.50
CA TYR A 189 -8.85 5.05 19.81
C TYR A 189 -9.72 4.46 20.95
N SER A 190 -9.20 4.49 22.16
CA SER A 190 -9.95 4.06 23.34
C SER A 190 -10.75 5.23 23.92
N LEU A 191 -12.06 5.03 24.08
CA LEU A 191 -12.90 5.90 24.87
C LEU A 191 -13.72 5.01 25.82
N ASP A 192 -13.72 5.31 27.12
CA ASP A 192 -14.38 4.51 28.16
C ASP A 192 -13.99 3.02 28.09
N ARG A 193 -12.71 2.74 27.82
CA ARG A 193 -12.12 1.38 27.65
C ARG A 193 -12.71 0.57 26.50
N ARG A 194 -13.37 1.24 25.55
CA ARG A 194 -13.90 0.63 24.32
C ARG A 194 -13.24 1.25 23.11
N ALA A 195 -13.12 0.47 22.05
CA ALA A 195 -12.67 1.00 20.77
C ALA A 195 -13.74 1.92 20.18
N LYS A 196 -13.37 3.15 19.89
CA LYS A 196 -14.14 4.10 19.09
C LYS A 196 -13.48 4.25 17.74
N TRP A 197 -14.30 4.36 16.69
CA TRP A 197 -13.85 4.49 15.31
C TRP A 197 -14.42 5.75 14.67
N SER A 198 -13.56 6.55 14.05
CA SER A 198 -13.93 7.47 12.99
C SER A 198 -13.63 6.79 11.66
N THR A 199 -14.64 6.54 10.83
CA THR A 199 -14.49 5.77 9.59
C THR A 199 -15.12 6.49 8.43
N VAL A 200 -14.36 6.69 7.35
CA VAL A 200 -14.88 7.14 6.06
C VAL A 200 -14.63 6.06 5.02
N LYS A 201 -15.66 5.78 4.22
CA LYS A 201 -15.69 4.76 3.18
C LYS A 201 -15.90 5.40 1.81
N LYS A 202 -15.10 4.98 0.82
CA LYS A 202 -15.20 5.45 -0.55
C LYS A 202 -15.22 4.24 -1.49
N PRO A 203 -16.36 3.91 -2.13
CA PRO A 203 -16.40 2.86 -3.15
C PRO A 203 -15.42 3.15 -4.28
N VAL A 204 -14.62 2.16 -4.68
CA VAL A 204 -13.66 2.30 -5.78
C VAL A 204 -14.35 2.67 -7.10
N ALA A 205 -15.61 2.23 -7.30
CA ALA A 205 -16.41 2.61 -8.44
C ALA A 205 -16.61 4.13 -8.58
N GLU A 206 -16.67 4.87 -7.45
CA GLU A 206 -16.76 6.33 -7.43
C GLU A 206 -15.42 7.02 -7.71
N LEU A 207 -14.31 6.30 -7.55
CA LEU A 207 -12.96 6.79 -7.82
C LEU A 207 -12.52 6.53 -9.27
N GLY A 208 -13.23 5.67 -10.01
CA GLY A 208 -12.90 5.30 -11.40
C GLY A 208 -12.68 3.80 -11.63
N GLY A 209 -12.91 2.96 -10.62
CA GLY A 209 -12.88 1.51 -10.73
C GLY A 209 -11.50 0.94 -11.07
N ASP A 210 -11.48 -0.02 -12.01
CA ASP A 210 -10.25 -0.69 -12.46
C ASP A 210 -9.21 0.25 -13.08
N ALA A 211 -9.64 1.36 -13.70
CA ALA A 211 -8.71 2.32 -14.27
C ALA A 211 -7.95 3.06 -13.16
N TRP A 212 -8.67 3.50 -12.13
CA TRP A 212 -8.09 4.15 -10.96
C TRP A 212 -7.09 3.23 -10.24
N SER A 213 -7.41 1.97 -10.01
CA SER A 213 -6.54 1.04 -9.26
C SER A 213 -5.21 0.72 -9.95
N LYS A 214 -5.07 1.04 -11.25
CA LYS A 214 -3.83 0.87 -12.01
C LYS A 214 -2.88 2.05 -11.89
N GLU A 215 -3.39 3.20 -11.44
CA GLU A 215 -2.61 4.41 -11.25
C GLU A 215 -2.02 4.48 -9.83
N PHE A 216 -0.94 5.24 -9.69
CA PHE A 216 -0.37 5.53 -8.39
C PHE A 216 -1.08 6.73 -7.75
N HIS A 217 -1.51 6.56 -6.51
CA HIS A 217 -2.19 7.57 -5.71
C HIS A 217 -1.35 7.97 -4.51
N ILE A 218 -1.54 9.20 -4.02
CA ILE A 218 -0.86 9.69 -2.83
C ILE A 218 -1.83 9.64 -1.66
N TRP A 219 -1.45 8.85 -0.66
CA TRP A 219 -2.17 8.68 0.60
C TRP A 219 -1.45 9.48 1.66
N THR A 220 -2.15 10.37 2.34
CA THR A 220 -1.55 11.34 3.26
C THR A 220 -2.24 11.30 4.62
N MET A 221 -1.44 11.36 5.69
CA MET A 221 -1.88 11.72 7.03
C MET A 221 -1.19 13.03 7.42
N GLU A 222 -1.95 14.08 7.67
CA GLU A 222 -1.47 15.29 8.31
C GLU A 222 -1.91 15.27 9.77
N TRP A 223 -0.94 15.38 10.65
CA TRP A 223 -1.16 15.20 12.07
C TRP A 223 -0.36 16.20 12.89
N ASP A 224 -1.06 16.96 13.71
CA ASP A 224 -0.50 17.90 14.67
C ASP A 224 -1.06 17.67 16.10
N GLU A 225 -0.83 18.56 17.02
CA GLU A 225 -1.29 18.47 18.41
C GLU A 225 -2.81 18.61 18.58
N ARG A 226 -3.53 19.02 17.55
CA ARG A 226 -4.95 19.35 17.60
C ARG A 226 -5.81 18.47 16.73
N LYS A 227 -5.29 18.03 15.59
CA LYS A 227 -6.06 17.33 14.56
C LYS A 227 -5.26 16.24 13.83
N LEU A 228 -6.00 15.36 13.23
CA LEU A 228 -5.52 14.34 12.31
C LEU A 228 -6.41 14.35 11.06
N ASP A 229 -5.80 14.64 9.91
CA ASP A 229 -6.44 14.65 8.60
C ASP A 229 -5.91 13.52 7.74
N LEU A 230 -6.80 12.73 7.12
CA LEU A 230 -6.46 11.70 6.15
C LEU A 230 -6.91 12.14 4.77
N LEU A 231 -5.98 12.13 3.79
CA LEU A 231 -6.24 12.62 2.46
C LEU A 231 -5.88 11.56 1.41
N LEU A 232 -6.62 11.57 0.30
CA LEU A 232 -6.31 10.85 -0.94
C LEU A 232 -6.14 11.86 -2.08
N ASP A 233 -4.96 11.86 -2.72
CA ASP A 233 -4.60 12.80 -3.79
C ASP A 233 -4.89 14.27 -3.41
N GLY A 234 -4.51 14.64 -2.19
CA GLY A 234 -4.71 15.98 -1.62
C GLY A 234 -6.15 16.33 -1.25
N ARG A 235 -7.10 15.40 -1.38
CA ARG A 235 -8.50 15.61 -1.00
C ARG A 235 -8.79 14.97 0.35
N LEU A 236 -9.34 15.76 1.27
CA LEU A 236 -9.71 15.29 2.60
C LEU A 236 -10.71 14.12 2.50
N MET A 237 -10.36 13.02 3.14
CA MET A 237 -11.23 11.86 3.33
C MET A 237 -11.79 11.80 4.74
N ASN A 238 -10.94 11.83 5.76
CA ASN A 238 -11.36 11.72 7.16
C ASN A 238 -10.66 12.79 8.01
N HIS A 239 -11.33 13.21 9.06
CA HIS A 239 -10.85 14.22 10.01
C HIS A 239 -11.20 13.81 11.43
N LEU A 240 -10.28 14.09 12.37
CA LEU A 240 -10.52 13.95 13.80
C LEU A 240 -9.91 15.15 14.55
N ASP A 241 -10.72 15.87 15.29
CA ASP A 241 -10.23 16.77 16.32
C ASP A 241 -9.70 15.93 17.49
N LEU A 242 -8.43 16.07 17.86
CA LEU A 242 -7.80 15.17 18.83
C LEU A 242 -8.40 15.24 20.23
N VAL A 243 -9.06 16.32 20.57
CA VAL A 243 -9.81 16.43 21.84
C VAL A 243 -10.87 15.33 21.99
N GLU A 244 -11.39 14.77 20.88
CA GLU A 244 -12.34 13.66 20.90
C GLU A 244 -11.73 12.35 21.40
N ALA A 245 -10.41 12.21 21.27
CA ALA A 245 -9.65 11.04 21.70
C ALA A 245 -9.05 11.19 23.11
N ASP A 246 -9.31 12.31 23.79
CA ASP A 246 -8.86 12.52 25.16
C ASP A 246 -9.53 11.52 26.11
N ASN A 247 -8.72 10.83 26.87
CA ASN A 247 -9.16 9.83 27.84
C ASN A 247 -8.54 10.16 29.20
N ALA A 248 -9.40 10.40 30.19
CA ALA A 248 -8.97 10.81 31.54
C ALA A 248 -8.00 9.81 32.20
N ASP A 249 -8.20 8.50 31.92
CA ASP A 249 -7.41 7.42 32.53
C ASP A 249 -6.12 7.10 31.77
N GLN A 250 -6.09 7.34 30.45
CA GLN A 250 -5.03 6.84 29.55
C GLN A 250 -4.33 7.93 28.73
N GLY A 251 -4.85 9.17 28.79
CA GLY A 251 -4.41 10.28 27.96
C GLY A 251 -4.75 10.06 26.47
N ASN A 252 -4.35 10.99 25.63
CA ASN A 252 -4.59 10.93 24.20
C ASN A 252 -3.54 10.04 23.50
N PRO A 253 -3.96 8.99 22.77
CA PRO A 253 -3.02 8.12 22.06
C PRO A 253 -2.26 8.86 20.94
N PHE A 254 -2.87 9.88 20.35
CA PHE A 254 -2.33 10.64 19.23
C PHE A 254 -1.38 11.77 19.66
N HIS A 255 -1.06 11.88 20.94
CA HIS A 255 0.06 12.71 21.45
C HIS A 255 1.33 11.88 21.71
N ARG A 256 1.39 10.67 21.15
CA ARG A 256 2.47 9.70 21.36
C ARG A 256 3.01 9.20 20.02
N PRO A 257 4.26 8.72 19.98
CA PRO A 257 4.83 8.24 18.73
C PRO A 257 4.08 7.03 18.16
N VAL A 258 4.03 6.97 16.84
CA VAL A 258 3.50 5.85 16.05
C VAL A 258 4.57 5.24 15.17
N TYR A 259 4.33 4.02 14.70
CA TYR A 259 5.12 3.34 13.68
C TYR A 259 4.24 2.87 12.54
N PHE A 260 4.83 2.69 11.35
CA PHE A 260 4.14 2.24 10.15
C PHE A 260 3.99 0.74 10.06
N ILE A 261 2.93 0.30 9.41
CA ILE A 261 2.73 -1.04 8.89
C ILE A 261 2.22 -0.94 7.46
N LEU A 262 2.87 -1.66 6.54
CA LEU A 262 2.42 -1.86 5.17
C LEU A 262 2.20 -3.36 4.96
N ASN A 263 1.02 -3.76 4.57
CA ASN A 263 0.73 -5.17 4.36
C ASN A 263 -0.26 -5.40 3.22
N GLN A 264 -0.19 -6.60 2.65
CA GLN A 264 -1.20 -7.14 1.77
C GLN A 264 -1.83 -8.36 2.47
N ALA A 265 -2.99 -8.17 3.09
CA ALA A 265 -3.75 -9.28 3.65
C ALA A 265 -4.64 -9.94 2.59
N ILE A 266 -5.09 -11.15 2.86
CA ILE A 266 -5.97 -11.94 1.99
C ILE A 266 -7.15 -12.47 2.78
N GLY A 267 -8.37 -12.19 2.31
CA GLY A 267 -9.60 -12.73 2.88
C GLY A 267 -9.83 -12.31 4.32
N GLY A 268 -9.92 -13.27 5.23
CA GLY A 268 -10.17 -13.02 6.65
C GLY A 268 -11.55 -12.45 6.93
N THR A 269 -11.66 -11.63 7.98
CA THR A 269 -12.95 -11.10 8.43
C THR A 269 -13.53 -10.03 7.50
N GLN A 270 -12.71 -9.40 6.62
CA GLN A 270 -13.12 -8.25 5.79
C GLN A 270 -12.82 -8.42 4.30
N GLY A 271 -11.73 -9.12 3.92
CA GLY A 271 -11.23 -9.13 2.53
C GLY A 271 -12.11 -9.88 1.53
N GLY A 272 -13.07 -10.69 2.00
CA GLY A 272 -13.91 -11.54 1.15
C GLY A 272 -13.25 -12.85 0.73
N ASP A 273 -13.92 -13.62 -0.10
CA ASP A 273 -13.45 -14.95 -0.54
C ASP A 273 -12.51 -14.84 -1.77
N PRO A 274 -11.21 -15.18 -1.65
CA PRO A 274 -10.27 -15.12 -2.77
C PRO A 274 -10.31 -16.35 -3.71
N SER A 275 -11.18 -17.32 -3.48
CA SER A 275 -11.15 -18.63 -4.16
C SER A 275 -11.21 -18.56 -5.69
N GLN A 276 -11.84 -17.52 -6.24
CA GLN A 276 -11.96 -17.27 -7.68
C GLN A 276 -10.97 -16.20 -8.19
N THR A 277 -10.12 -15.69 -7.32
CA THR A 277 -9.16 -14.64 -7.69
C THR A 277 -7.87 -15.24 -8.21
N LYS A 278 -7.37 -14.71 -9.33
CA LYS A 278 -6.08 -15.12 -9.89
C LYS A 278 -4.95 -14.45 -9.11
N PHE A 279 -3.97 -15.25 -8.71
CA PHE A 279 -2.76 -14.77 -8.05
C PHE A 279 -1.59 -14.64 -9.05
N PRO A 280 -0.56 -13.81 -8.76
CA PRO A 280 -0.39 -13.01 -7.54
C PRO A 280 -1.30 -11.77 -7.48
N ILE A 281 -1.53 -11.30 -6.24
CA ILE A 281 -2.09 -9.98 -5.93
C ILE A 281 -0.93 -9.12 -5.43
N ARG A 282 -0.87 -7.84 -5.85
CA ARG A 282 0.25 -6.95 -5.49
C ARG A 282 -0.23 -5.64 -4.88
N PHE A 283 0.46 -5.23 -3.85
CA PHE A 283 0.47 -3.88 -3.34
C PHE A 283 1.83 -3.29 -3.69
N GLU A 284 1.85 -2.26 -4.52
CA GLU A 284 3.07 -1.67 -5.06
C GLU A 284 3.22 -0.24 -4.54
N VAL A 285 4.32 0.01 -3.83
CA VAL A 285 4.62 1.29 -3.20
C VAL A 285 5.83 1.91 -3.87
N ASP A 286 5.66 3.12 -4.37
CA ASP A 286 6.73 3.89 -5.01
C ASP A 286 7.66 4.52 -3.97
N TRP A 287 7.07 5.13 -2.94
CA TRP A 287 7.81 5.70 -1.82
C TRP A 287 6.93 5.89 -0.57
N VAL A 288 7.60 6.02 0.58
CA VAL A 288 7.03 6.52 1.83
C VAL A 288 7.88 7.69 2.32
N ARG A 289 7.26 8.80 2.67
CA ARG A 289 7.92 10.04 3.09
C ARG A 289 7.30 10.61 4.35
N VAL A 290 8.14 11.16 5.22
CA VAL A 290 7.70 11.86 6.43
C VAL A 290 8.28 13.26 6.43
N TYR A 291 7.41 14.23 6.64
CA TYR A 291 7.76 15.65 6.76
C TYR A 291 7.34 16.15 8.15
N GLN A 292 8.13 17.04 8.71
CA GLN A 292 7.80 17.74 9.96
C GLN A 292 8.01 19.25 9.79
N HIS A 293 7.31 20.03 10.60
CA HIS A 293 7.55 21.47 10.62
C HIS A 293 8.96 21.77 11.16
N SER A 294 9.63 22.76 10.56
CA SER A 294 10.86 23.28 11.12
C SER A 294 10.55 23.81 12.52
N VAL A 295 11.19 23.24 13.54
CA VAL A 295 11.12 23.82 14.88
C VAL A 295 11.86 25.14 14.79
N ASN A 296 11.12 26.25 14.74
CA ASN A 296 11.75 27.58 14.93
C ASN A 296 12.33 27.57 16.34
N SER A 297 13.66 27.46 16.43
CA SER A 297 14.39 27.69 17.69
C SER A 297 14.10 29.14 18.14
N GLN A 298 13.19 29.29 19.10
CA GLN A 298 13.02 30.52 19.81
C GLN A 298 14.16 30.71 20.79
#